data_16883ac3ae8f65cb7f305780b990d9e5
#
_entry.id   16883ac3ae8f65cb7f305780b990d9e5
#
_cell.length_a   1.000
_cell.length_b   1.000
_cell.length_c   1.000
_cell.angle_alpha   90.00
_cell.angle_beta   90.00
_cell.angle_gamma   90.00
#
_symmetry.space_group_name_H-M   'P 1'
#
loop_
_entity.id
_entity.type
_entity.pdbx_description
1 polymer ?
#
loop_
_entity_poly.entity_id
_entity_poly.type
_entity_poly.pdbx_seq_one_letter_code
_entity_poly.pdbx_strand_id
1 'polypeptide(L)'
;MKRSLKIFSQVFSILLFIFCCVVISPKLAIASPVNPKTIGVDFTKQPAIAIKVSLGNEANELKFTPDHFNFESGKRYKLMLSNPSESKHYFTSKDFADAVWTQNVVAGHVEIKGNIRELELRPNTTAEWTFIPIKSGTYELHCAIAGHTEAGMRGIITVLPSA
;
A
#
# COMPACT_ATOMS: atom_id res chain seq x y z
N MET A 1 -32.04 -56.23 45.59
CA MET A 1 -30.68 -55.90 45.07
C MET A 1 -30.62 -54.93 43.88
N LYS A 2 -31.69 -54.36 43.37
CA LYS A 2 -31.66 -53.45 42.18
C LYS A 2 -31.70 -51.94 42.49
N ARG A 3 -31.90 -51.52 43.75
CA ARG A 3 -31.96 -50.08 44.09
C ARG A 3 -30.61 -49.48 44.48
N SER A 4 -29.66 -50.29 44.96
CA SER A 4 -28.33 -49.80 45.37
C SER A 4 -27.41 -49.43 44.18
N LEU A 5 -27.61 -50.06 43.01
CA LEU A 5 -26.75 -49.84 41.85
C LEU A 5 -27.06 -48.52 41.11
N LYS A 6 -28.27 -47.98 41.23
CA LYS A 6 -28.67 -46.74 40.60
C LYS A 6 -28.13 -45.49 41.34
N ILE A 7 -28.01 -45.57 42.64
CA ILE A 7 -27.49 -44.45 43.48
C ILE A 7 -25.98 -44.26 43.23
N PHE A 8 -25.23 -45.39 43.06
CA PHE A 8 -23.80 -45.31 42.77
C PHE A 8 -23.49 -44.69 41.40
N SER A 9 -24.32 -44.96 40.41
CA SER A 9 -24.16 -44.39 39.06
C SER A 9 -24.42 -42.86 39.00
N GLN A 10 -25.38 -42.36 39.79
CA GLN A 10 -25.66 -40.91 39.81
C GLN A 10 -24.64 -40.13 40.59
N VAL A 11 -24.08 -40.65 41.69
CA VAL A 11 -23.04 -39.94 42.44
C VAL A 11 -21.73 -39.87 41.67
N PHE A 12 -21.40 -40.91 40.85
CA PHE A 12 -20.19 -40.90 40.04
C PHE A 12 -20.31 -39.90 38.84
N SER A 13 -21.51 -39.72 38.31
CA SER A 13 -21.76 -38.76 37.21
C SER A 13 -21.68 -37.29 37.67
N ILE A 14 -22.09 -36.99 38.92
CA ILE A 14 -22.01 -35.65 39.50
C ILE A 14 -20.57 -35.29 39.87
N LEU A 15 -19.77 -36.24 40.36
CA LEU A 15 -18.34 -36.02 40.65
C LEU A 15 -17.50 -35.78 39.38
N LEU A 16 -17.86 -36.37 38.25
CA LEU A 16 -17.15 -36.19 36.98
C LEU A 16 -17.45 -34.80 36.35
N PHE A 17 -18.66 -34.24 36.62
CA PHE A 17 -19.03 -32.91 36.12
C PHE A 17 -18.37 -31.76 36.90
N ILE A 18 -18.07 -31.98 38.19
CA ILE A 18 -17.42 -30.96 39.04
C ILE A 18 -15.91 -30.83 38.75
N PHE A 19 -15.27 -31.92 38.21
CA PHE A 19 -13.83 -31.89 37.92
C PHE A 19 -13.51 -31.25 36.55
N CYS A 20 -14.50 -31.04 35.64
CA CYS A 20 -14.28 -30.46 34.32
C CYS A 20 -14.35 -28.92 34.30
N CYS A 21 -14.75 -28.26 35.37
CA CYS A 21 -14.94 -26.81 35.42
C CYS A 21 -13.78 -25.98 35.99
N VAL A 22 -12.60 -26.56 36.27
CA VAL A 22 -11.55 -25.88 37.04
C VAL A 22 -10.29 -25.53 36.24
N VAL A 23 -10.20 -25.74 34.92
CA VAL A 23 -8.97 -25.38 34.18
C VAL A 23 -9.25 -24.64 32.86
N ILE A 24 -10.00 -23.53 32.92
CA ILE A 24 -9.91 -22.52 31.87
C ILE A 24 -9.72 -21.17 32.58
N SER A 25 -8.53 -20.91 33.04
CA SER A 25 -8.09 -19.57 33.37
C SER A 25 -7.91 -18.82 32.02
N PRO A 26 -8.69 -17.76 31.74
CA PRO A 26 -8.36 -16.91 30.61
C PRO A 26 -6.99 -16.29 30.89
N LYS A 27 -5.98 -16.64 30.07
CA LYS A 27 -4.74 -15.86 30.03
C LYS A 27 -5.15 -14.46 29.62
N LEU A 28 -5.18 -13.55 30.59
CA LEU A 28 -5.28 -12.11 30.30
C LEU A 28 -4.05 -11.79 29.43
N ALA A 29 -4.26 -11.57 28.13
CA ALA A 29 -3.23 -11.03 27.27
C ALA A 29 -2.96 -9.60 27.79
N ILE A 30 -1.89 -9.44 28.53
CA ILE A 30 -1.38 -8.12 28.89
C ILE A 30 -0.90 -7.53 27.58
N ALA A 31 -1.65 -6.59 27.02
CA ALA A 31 -1.19 -5.80 25.88
C ALA A 31 0.13 -5.12 26.31
N SER A 32 1.20 -5.39 25.57
CA SER A 32 2.47 -4.71 25.79
C SER A 32 2.25 -3.21 25.76
N PRO A 33 2.83 -2.43 26.68
CA PRO A 33 2.67 -0.99 26.68
C PRO A 33 3.17 -0.45 25.33
N VAL A 34 2.28 0.18 24.57
CA VAL A 34 2.65 0.93 23.35
C VAL A 34 3.65 2.00 23.79
N ASN A 35 4.87 1.91 23.27
CA ASN A 35 5.91 2.89 23.59
C ASN A 35 5.46 4.27 23.08
N PRO A 36 5.19 5.26 23.95
CA PRO A 36 4.65 6.56 23.53
C PRO A 36 5.63 7.37 22.66
N LYS A 37 6.86 6.90 22.46
CA LYS A 37 7.87 7.55 21.64
C LYS A 37 7.62 7.37 20.12
N THR A 38 6.66 6.49 19.73
CA THR A 38 6.27 6.29 18.32
C THR A 38 5.09 7.18 17.91
N ILE A 39 4.50 7.94 18.86
CA ILE A 39 3.42 8.88 18.60
C ILE A 39 4.06 10.22 18.26
N GLY A 40 4.26 10.54 16.98
CA GLY A 40 4.63 11.89 16.60
C GLY A 40 5.57 12.09 15.42
N VAL A 41 5.89 11.05 14.65
CA VAL A 41 6.57 11.29 13.36
C VAL A 41 5.53 11.79 12.36
N ASP A 42 5.53 13.09 12.11
CA ASP A 42 4.72 13.68 11.04
C ASP A 42 5.36 13.32 9.70
N PHE A 43 4.92 12.22 9.12
CA PHE A 43 5.42 11.71 7.84
C PHE A 43 5.28 12.74 6.70
N THR A 44 4.35 13.69 6.85
CA THR A 44 4.12 14.72 5.82
C THR A 44 5.19 15.79 5.80
N LYS A 45 5.96 15.96 6.90
CA LYS A 45 7.06 16.92 7.04
C LYS A 45 8.43 16.36 6.71
N GLN A 46 8.55 15.06 6.45
CA GLN A 46 9.81 14.48 6.01
C GLN A 46 10.25 15.09 4.67
N PRO A 47 11.56 15.28 4.43
CA PRO A 47 12.07 15.62 3.11
C PRO A 47 11.60 14.57 2.09
N ALA A 48 11.06 15.01 0.96
CA ALA A 48 10.64 14.09 -0.09
C ALA A 48 11.85 13.57 -0.88
N ILE A 49 11.89 12.26 -1.13
CA ILE A 49 12.85 11.64 -2.03
C ILE A 49 12.34 11.90 -3.47
N ALA A 50 13.07 12.73 -4.21
CA ALA A 50 12.68 13.10 -5.57
C ALA A 50 13.16 12.08 -6.59
N ILE A 51 12.27 11.66 -7.50
CA ILE A 51 12.56 10.73 -8.59
C ILE A 51 12.04 11.35 -9.88
N LYS A 52 12.92 11.51 -10.87
CA LYS A 52 12.55 11.96 -12.21
C LYS A 52 12.02 10.78 -13.01
N VAL A 53 10.93 10.99 -13.73
CA VAL A 53 10.29 9.97 -14.56
C VAL A 53 9.94 10.60 -15.91
N SER A 54 10.40 9.96 -16.98
CA SER A 54 10.02 10.32 -18.35
C SER A 54 8.99 9.36 -18.89
N LEU A 55 7.93 9.91 -19.49
CA LEU A 55 6.89 9.20 -20.22
C LEU A 55 7.20 9.36 -21.71
N GLY A 56 7.87 8.36 -22.31
CA GLY A 56 8.46 8.48 -23.63
C GLY A 56 9.77 9.28 -23.63
N ASN A 57 10.25 9.62 -24.82
CA ASN A 57 11.41 10.46 -25.06
C ASN A 57 11.27 11.25 -26.38
N GLU A 58 12.26 12.07 -26.72
CA GLU A 58 12.27 12.86 -27.98
C GLU A 58 12.29 11.98 -29.24
N ALA A 59 12.70 10.71 -29.13
CA ALA A 59 12.62 9.73 -30.23
C ALA A 59 11.24 9.05 -30.34
N ASN A 60 10.26 9.47 -29.53
CA ASN A 60 8.91 8.90 -29.45
C ASN A 60 8.87 7.41 -29.08
N GLU A 61 9.89 6.90 -28.36
CA GLU A 61 9.87 5.52 -27.86
C GLU A 61 8.79 5.35 -26.77
N LEU A 62 8.02 4.27 -26.86
CA LEU A 62 6.96 3.90 -25.93
C LEU A 62 7.50 3.21 -24.69
N LYS A 63 8.03 3.99 -23.74
CA LYS A 63 8.61 3.47 -22.50
C LYS A 63 8.50 4.49 -21.36
N PHE A 64 8.58 4.01 -20.13
CA PHE A 64 8.90 4.82 -18.96
C PHE A 64 10.40 4.80 -18.69
N THR A 65 10.94 5.88 -18.15
CA THR A 65 12.33 5.92 -17.69
C THR A 65 12.39 6.65 -16.33
N PRO A 66 12.70 5.92 -15.22
CA PRO A 66 12.82 4.47 -15.14
C PRO A 66 11.49 3.74 -15.34
N ASP A 67 11.53 2.44 -15.62
CA ASP A 67 10.39 1.54 -15.72
C ASP A 67 10.20 0.65 -14.47
N HIS A 68 11.17 0.67 -13.55
CA HIS A 68 11.12 -0.03 -12.27
C HIS A 68 11.35 0.96 -11.12
N PHE A 69 10.46 0.89 -10.14
CA PHE A 69 10.48 1.75 -8.96
C PHE A 69 10.52 0.90 -7.69
N ASN A 70 11.38 1.29 -6.75
CA ASN A 70 11.43 0.71 -5.42
C ASN A 70 11.18 1.79 -4.37
N PHE A 71 10.07 1.67 -3.66
CA PHE A 71 9.68 2.54 -2.57
C PHE A 71 9.73 1.77 -1.25
N GLU A 72 9.84 2.49 -0.14
CA GLU A 72 9.65 1.95 1.21
C GLU A 72 8.39 2.56 1.82
N SER A 73 7.59 1.72 2.47
CA SER A 73 6.40 2.16 3.19
C SER A 73 6.76 3.19 4.26
N GLY A 74 5.97 4.26 4.40
CA GLY A 74 6.18 5.33 5.36
C GLY A 74 7.20 6.40 4.95
N LYS A 75 7.97 6.23 3.88
CA LYS A 75 8.85 7.28 3.34
C LYS A 75 8.09 8.18 2.38
N ARG A 76 8.45 9.47 2.38
CA ARG A 76 7.82 10.47 1.52
C ARG A 76 8.57 10.57 0.19
N TYR A 77 7.85 10.46 -0.92
CA TYR A 77 8.39 10.53 -2.28
C TYR A 77 7.74 11.66 -3.08
N LYS A 78 8.50 12.15 -4.07
CA LYS A 78 8.01 13.07 -5.11
C LYS A 78 8.41 12.54 -6.48
N LEU A 79 7.45 12.09 -7.28
CA LEU A 79 7.70 11.82 -8.70
C LEU A 79 7.63 13.13 -9.48
N MET A 80 8.68 13.40 -10.25
CA MET A 80 8.77 14.51 -11.18
C MET A 80 8.56 13.96 -12.58
N LEU A 81 7.30 13.93 -13.02
CA LEU A 81 6.87 13.35 -14.28
C LEU A 81 7.08 14.35 -15.42
N SER A 82 7.60 13.89 -16.55
CA SER A 82 7.77 14.69 -17.76
C SER A 82 7.40 13.88 -19.00
N ASN A 83 6.86 14.52 -20.02
CA ASN A 83 6.60 13.91 -21.31
C ASN A 83 7.31 14.71 -22.41
N PRO A 84 8.55 14.32 -22.81
CA PRO A 84 9.29 15.01 -23.89
C PRO A 84 8.90 14.52 -25.30
N SER A 85 7.97 13.56 -25.43
CA SER A 85 7.55 13.04 -26.73
C SER A 85 6.52 13.96 -27.42
N GLU A 86 6.24 13.72 -28.68
CA GLU A 86 5.23 14.42 -29.47
C GLU A 86 3.80 13.91 -29.24
N SER A 87 3.66 12.77 -28.56
CA SER A 87 2.38 12.15 -28.23
C SER A 87 2.06 12.31 -26.75
N LYS A 88 0.77 12.33 -26.41
CA LYS A 88 0.36 12.27 -25.01
C LYS A 88 0.61 10.87 -24.43
N HIS A 89 0.88 10.78 -23.16
CA HIS A 89 1.04 9.53 -22.43
C HIS A 89 0.33 9.57 -21.10
N TYR A 90 0.06 8.38 -20.54
CA TYR A 90 -0.56 8.23 -19.23
C TYR A 90 0.40 7.54 -18.27
N PHE A 91 0.47 8.03 -17.06
CA PHE A 91 1.04 7.32 -15.91
C PHE A 91 -0.14 6.70 -15.15
N THR A 92 -0.44 5.44 -15.42
CA THR A 92 -1.58 4.72 -14.86
C THR A 92 -1.11 3.60 -13.97
N SER A 93 -1.47 3.65 -12.68
CA SER A 93 -1.24 2.58 -11.73
C SER A 93 -2.32 2.62 -10.63
N LYS A 94 -3.47 2.02 -10.92
CA LYS A 94 -4.68 2.13 -10.08
C LYS A 94 -4.49 1.52 -8.71
N ASP A 95 -3.92 0.30 -8.67
CA ASP A 95 -3.72 -0.43 -7.42
C ASP A 95 -2.63 0.21 -6.55
N PHE A 96 -1.58 0.79 -7.17
CA PHE A 96 -0.59 1.58 -6.45
C PHE A 96 -1.20 2.85 -5.88
N ALA A 97 -2.05 3.55 -6.63
CA ALA A 97 -2.74 4.73 -6.13
C ALA A 97 -3.59 4.44 -4.88
N ASP A 98 -4.20 3.24 -4.80
CA ASP A 98 -4.95 2.78 -3.62
C ASP A 98 -4.03 2.28 -2.48
N ALA A 99 -2.73 2.15 -2.73
CA ALA A 99 -1.71 1.72 -1.78
C ALA A 99 -0.86 2.87 -1.21
N VAL A 100 -1.16 4.12 -1.60
CA VAL A 100 -0.44 5.30 -1.13
C VAL A 100 -1.38 6.34 -0.53
N TRP A 101 -0.87 7.14 0.39
CA TRP A 101 -1.49 8.40 0.76
C TRP A 101 -0.93 9.51 -0.14
N THR A 102 -1.77 10.05 -1.03
CA THR A 102 -1.41 11.15 -1.90
C THR A 102 -1.50 12.47 -1.14
N GLN A 103 -0.39 13.17 -1.02
CA GLN A 103 -0.35 14.49 -0.43
C GLN A 103 -0.89 15.53 -1.41
N ASN A 104 -0.34 15.54 -2.64
CA ASN A 104 -0.79 16.40 -3.72
C ASN A 104 -0.24 15.95 -5.07
N VAL A 105 -0.90 16.43 -6.13
CA VAL A 105 -0.36 16.48 -7.49
C VAL A 105 -0.37 17.92 -7.94
N VAL A 106 0.77 18.39 -8.48
CA VAL A 106 0.92 19.73 -9.04
C VAL A 106 1.15 19.62 -10.54
N ALA A 107 0.33 20.31 -11.34
CA ALA A 107 0.46 20.38 -12.79
C ALA A 107 0.25 21.84 -13.26
N GLY A 108 1.32 22.49 -13.69
CA GLY A 108 1.30 23.92 -14.00
C GLY A 108 0.89 24.75 -12.79
N HIS A 109 -0.23 25.45 -12.90
CA HIS A 109 -0.78 26.28 -11.82
C HIS A 109 -1.87 25.60 -10.98
N VAL A 110 -2.08 24.29 -11.18
CA VAL A 110 -3.13 23.53 -10.48
C VAL A 110 -2.50 22.59 -9.47
N GLU A 111 -3.01 22.61 -8.24
CA GLU A 111 -2.70 21.63 -7.20
C GLU A 111 -3.96 20.80 -6.89
N ILE A 112 -3.83 19.48 -6.96
CA ILE A 112 -4.90 18.53 -6.72
C ILE A 112 -4.61 17.81 -5.40
N LYS A 113 -5.59 17.76 -4.51
CA LYS A 113 -5.56 16.98 -3.26
C LYS A 113 -6.45 15.75 -3.43
N GLY A 114 -5.93 14.60 -3.09
CA GLY A 114 -6.69 13.35 -3.14
C GLY A 114 -6.01 12.28 -3.98
N ASN A 115 -6.67 11.13 -4.07
CA ASN A 115 -6.13 9.97 -4.75
C ASN A 115 -6.20 10.14 -6.27
N ILE A 116 -5.07 9.98 -6.95
CA ILE A 116 -4.94 10.08 -8.41
C ILE A 116 -4.49 8.72 -8.94
N ARG A 117 -5.36 8.08 -9.70
CA ARG A 117 -5.12 6.74 -10.28
C ARG A 117 -4.47 6.79 -11.66
N GLU A 118 -4.59 7.95 -12.32
CA GLU A 118 -4.11 8.15 -13.68
C GLU A 118 -3.77 9.62 -13.89
N LEU A 119 -2.64 9.90 -14.55
CA LEU A 119 -2.19 11.24 -14.96
C LEU A 119 -1.92 11.24 -16.45
N GLU A 120 -2.68 12.04 -17.21
CA GLU A 120 -2.37 12.34 -18.61
C GLU A 120 -1.34 13.45 -18.68
N LEU A 121 -0.23 13.21 -19.34
CA LEU A 121 0.74 14.22 -19.71
C LEU A 121 0.72 14.43 -21.22
N ARG A 122 0.38 15.65 -21.63
CA ARG A 122 0.47 16.10 -23.03
C ARG A 122 1.95 16.30 -23.42
N PRO A 123 2.25 16.40 -24.72
CA PRO A 123 3.60 16.73 -25.19
C PRO A 123 4.20 17.93 -24.45
N ASN A 124 5.47 17.81 -24.06
CA ASN A 124 6.26 18.86 -23.40
C ASN A 124 5.64 19.40 -22.10
N THR A 125 4.84 18.59 -21.39
CA THR A 125 4.28 18.95 -20.08
C THR A 125 4.93 18.17 -18.96
N THR A 126 4.79 18.71 -17.74
CA THR A 126 5.30 18.11 -16.49
C THR A 126 4.23 18.09 -15.41
N ALA A 127 4.36 17.15 -14.48
CA ALA A 127 3.58 17.12 -13.25
C ALA A 127 4.46 16.62 -12.09
N GLU A 128 4.13 17.01 -10.87
CA GLU A 128 4.76 16.50 -9.65
C GLU A 128 3.73 15.77 -8.81
N TRP A 129 4.00 14.54 -8.42
CA TRP A 129 3.15 13.76 -7.52
C TRP A 129 3.89 13.46 -6.23
N THR A 130 3.40 14.03 -5.11
CA THR A 130 3.95 13.80 -3.77
C THR A 130 3.06 12.86 -2.99
N PHE A 131 3.63 11.77 -2.46
CA PHE A 131 2.90 10.72 -1.76
C PHE A 131 3.76 10.01 -0.71
N ILE A 132 3.09 9.19 0.11
CA ILE A 132 3.69 8.25 1.06
C ILE A 132 3.07 6.88 0.81
N PRO A 133 3.86 5.85 0.42
CA PRO A 133 3.37 4.48 0.32
C PRO A 133 2.96 3.98 1.71
N ILE A 134 1.79 3.32 1.80
CA ILE A 134 1.24 2.79 3.05
C ILE A 134 1.01 1.28 3.01
N LYS A 135 1.00 0.68 1.82
CA LYS A 135 0.78 -0.74 1.64
C LYS A 135 1.91 -1.34 0.81
N SER A 136 2.65 -2.30 1.38
CA SER A 136 3.68 -3.05 0.65
C SER A 136 3.07 -3.97 -0.40
N GLY A 137 3.80 -4.19 -1.50
CA GLY A 137 3.35 -5.01 -2.62
C GLY A 137 4.06 -4.66 -3.92
N THR A 138 3.66 -5.36 -4.98
CA THR A 138 4.12 -5.09 -6.34
C THR A 138 2.92 -4.68 -7.20
N TYR A 139 3.05 -3.58 -7.93
CA TYR A 139 1.98 -2.93 -8.66
C TYR A 139 2.40 -2.71 -10.11
N GLU A 140 1.45 -2.84 -11.02
CA GLU A 140 1.68 -2.56 -12.43
C GLU A 140 1.64 -1.05 -12.70
N LEU A 141 2.51 -0.62 -13.61
CA LEU A 141 2.49 0.70 -14.25
C LEU A 141 2.32 0.51 -15.74
N HIS A 142 1.43 1.27 -16.37
CA HIS A 142 1.23 1.22 -17.81
C HIS A 142 0.74 2.55 -18.38
N CYS A 143 0.84 2.71 -19.69
CA CYS A 143 0.17 3.77 -20.43
C CYS A 143 -1.19 3.27 -20.90
N ALA A 144 -2.28 3.97 -20.54
CA ALA A 144 -3.65 3.55 -20.84
C ALA A 144 -4.06 3.73 -22.33
N ILE A 145 -3.18 4.23 -23.20
CA ILE A 145 -3.45 4.32 -24.64
C ILE A 145 -3.39 2.92 -25.25
N ALA A 146 -4.41 2.56 -26.04
CA ALA A 146 -4.45 1.28 -26.72
C ALA A 146 -3.19 1.03 -27.57
N GLY A 147 -2.58 -0.15 -27.41
CA GLY A 147 -1.35 -0.53 -28.10
C GLY A 147 -0.05 -0.08 -27.44
N HIS A 148 -0.07 0.92 -26.53
CA HIS A 148 1.15 1.43 -25.91
C HIS A 148 1.74 0.43 -24.91
N THR A 149 0.91 -0.21 -24.11
CA THR A 149 1.34 -1.25 -23.16
C THR A 149 1.95 -2.46 -23.88
N GLU A 150 1.32 -2.91 -24.95
CA GLU A 150 1.79 -4.00 -25.80
C GLU A 150 3.10 -3.67 -26.52
N ALA A 151 3.29 -2.41 -26.87
CA ALA A 151 4.52 -1.89 -27.48
C ALA A 151 5.65 -1.65 -26.44
N GLY A 152 5.40 -1.88 -25.15
CA GLY A 152 6.44 -1.82 -24.10
C GLY A 152 6.31 -0.68 -23.11
N MET A 153 5.32 0.22 -23.24
CA MET A 153 5.11 1.32 -22.30
C MET A 153 4.44 0.84 -21.01
N ARG A 154 5.20 0.07 -20.26
CA ARG A 154 4.81 -0.54 -18.97
C ARG A 154 5.98 -0.53 -17.99
N GLY A 155 5.70 -0.72 -16.73
CA GLY A 155 6.71 -0.79 -15.67
C GLY A 155 6.19 -1.50 -14.43
N ILE A 156 7.04 -1.58 -13.41
CA ILE A 156 6.76 -2.22 -12.13
C ILE A 156 7.08 -1.26 -11.00
N ILE A 157 6.16 -1.16 -10.05
CA ILE A 157 6.34 -0.43 -8.80
C ILE A 157 6.35 -1.43 -7.64
N THR A 158 7.45 -1.48 -6.90
CA THR A 158 7.57 -2.31 -5.69
C THR A 158 7.58 -1.41 -4.47
N VAL A 159 6.72 -1.70 -3.49
CA VAL A 159 6.73 -1.08 -2.17
C VAL A 159 7.20 -2.11 -1.15
N LEU A 160 8.36 -1.84 -0.56
CA LEU A 160 8.94 -2.64 0.52
C LEU A 160 8.30 -2.27 1.86
N PRO A 161 8.21 -3.19 2.84
CA PRO A 161 7.84 -2.86 4.20
C PRO A 161 8.76 -1.78 4.78
N SER A 162 8.27 -1.01 5.74
CA SER A 162 9.15 -0.15 6.57
C SER A 162 10.13 -1.02 7.35
N ALA A 163 11.40 -0.63 7.39
CA ALA A 163 12.43 -1.27 8.21
C ALA A 163 12.13 -1.09 9.70
#